data_31c280d21bc854d406bd836b01ddfffc
#
_entry.id   31c280d21bc854d406bd836b01ddfffc
#
_cell.length_a   1.000
_cell.length_b   1.000
_cell.length_c   1.000
_cell.angle_alpha   90.00
_cell.angle_beta   90.00
_cell.angle_gamma   90.00
#
_symmetry.space_group_name_H-M   'P 1'
#
loop_
_entity.id
_entity.type
_entity.pdbx_description
1 polymer ?
#
loop_
_entity_poly.entity_id
_entity_poly.type
_entity_poly.pdbx_seq_one_letter_code
_entity_poly.pdbx_strand_id
1 'polypeptide(L)'
;MGLKNFLTEVEQRLGYRLQPARPFDFTSNIDEFGWVTGDDGRHHYTTFIENGRVQDEPEKNFKTGLREIAKVHKGDFKLTANQHIIISNVSDEQLPEIKRLLAEYKLDNLNHSGLRLSSSACVAFPTCGMFRSPLNYSESDIDARRFAGIRTCHG
;
A
#
# COMPACT_ATOMS: atom_id res chain seq x y z
N MET A 1 -26.78 12.93 -6.88
CA MET A 1 -26.86 12.17 -8.16
C MET A 1 -27.26 10.76 -7.82
N GLY A 2 -28.29 10.18 -8.49
CA GLY A 2 -28.68 8.78 -8.22
C GLY A 2 -27.74 7.78 -8.90
N LEU A 3 -27.74 6.52 -8.43
CA LEU A 3 -26.84 5.45 -8.94
C LEU A 3 -26.94 5.29 -10.47
N LYS A 4 -28.16 5.33 -11.02
CA LYS A 4 -28.35 5.21 -12.48
C LYS A 4 -27.66 6.32 -13.27
N ASN A 5 -27.79 7.56 -12.82
CA ASN A 5 -27.16 8.71 -13.48
C ASN A 5 -25.64 8.66 -13.35
N PHE A 6 -25.13 8.22 -12.19
CA PHE A 6 -23.69 8.00 -11.99
C PHE A 6 -23.15 6.93 -12.94
N LEU A 7 -23.83 5.79 -13.03
CA LEU A 7 -23.43 4.69 -13.93
C LEU A 7 -23.42 5.16 -15.39
N THR A 8 -24.47 5.87 -15.83
CA THR A 8 -24.56 6.38 -17.20
C THR A 8 -23.39 7.33 -17.52
N GLU A 9 -23.06 8.23 -16.61
CA GLU A 9 -21.94 9.16 -16.79
C GLU A 9 -20.60 8.43 -16.87
N VAL A 10 -20.39 7.40 -16.02
CA VAL A 10 -19.19 6.58 -16.05
C VAL A 10 -19.07 5.83 -17.37
N GLU A 11 -20.12 5.15 -17.83
CA GLU A 11 -20.13 4.43 -19.09
C GLU A 11 -19.88 5.35 -20.29
N GLN A 12 -20.45 6.56 -20.26
CA GLN A 12 -20.26 7.55 -21.30
C GLN A 12 -18.80 8.01 -21.38
N ARG A 13 -18.14 8.21 -20.25
CA ARG A 13 -16.71 8.58 -20.21
C ARG A 13 -15.78 7.43 -20.60
N LEU A 14 -16.14 6.20 -20.26
CA LEU A 14 -15.37 5.01 -20.61
C LEU A 14 -15.52 4.61 -22.09
N GLY A 15 -16.62 5.03 -22.74
CA GLY A 15 -16.93 4.63 -24.12
C GLY A 15 -17.44 3.19 -24.28
N TYR A 16 -17.69 2.49 -23.18
CA TYR A 16 -18.27 1.14 -23.16
C TYR A 16 -19.17 0.93 -21.95
N ARG A 17 -20.07 -0.06 -22.04
CA ARG A 17 -20.95 -0.43 -20.94
C ARG A 17 -20.24 -1.30 -19.93
N LEU A 18 -20.48 -1.04 -18.65
CA LEU A 18 -20.01 -1.90 -17.57
C LEU A 18 -20.78 -3.21 -17.54
N GLN A 19 -20.11 -4.26 -17.14
CA GLN A 19 -20.76 -5.56 -16.93
C GLN A 19 -21.68 -5.49 -15.70
N PRO A 20 -22.72 -6.33 -15.65
CA PRO A 20 -23.55 -6.45 -14.46
C PRO A 20 -22.70 -6.75 -13.22
N ALA A 21 -23.11 -6.21 -12.07
CA ALA A 21 -22.46 -6.49 -10.81
C ALA A 21 -22.48 -8.01 -10.54
N ARG A 22 -21.35 -8.56 -10.13
CA ARG A 22 -21.25 -9.95 -9.67
C ARG A 22 -21.52 -9.99 -8.17
N PRO A 23 -22.17 -11.03 -7.66
CA PRO A 23 -22.27 -11.24 -6.22
C PRO A 23 -20.87 -11.27 -5.60
N PHE A 24 -20.65 -10.49 -4.59
CA PHE A 24 -19.38 -10.42 -3.89
C PHE A 24 -19.62 -10.01 -2.43
N ASP A 25 -19.08 -10.79 -1.50
CA ASP A 25 -19.11 -10.49 -0.08
C ASP A 25 -17.73 -10.08 0.39
N PHE A 26 -17.64 -8.92 1.03
CA PHE A 26 -16.42 -8.46 1.66
C PHE A 26 -16.21 -9.22 2.98
N THR A 27 -15.27 -10.14 2.99
CA THR A 27 -14.93 -10.94 4.18
C THR A 27 -13.74 -10.38 4.95
N SER A 28 -12.96 -9.50 4.35
CA SER A 28 -11.79 -8.86 4.95
C SER A 28 -11.56 -7.49 4.35
N ASN A 29 -11.00 -6.58 5.13
CA ASN A 29 -10.51 -5.27 4.70
C ASN A 29 -8.98 -5.14 4.82
N ILE A 30 -8.28 -6.24 5.00
CA ILE A 30 -6.83 -6.31 5.15
C ILE A 30 -6.20 -6.60 3.78
N ASP A 31 -5.09 -5.94 3.46
CA ASP A 31 -4.31 -6.26 2.26
C ASP A 31 -3.57 -7.59 2.46
N GLU A 32 -3.49 -8.37 1.40
CA GLU A 32 -2.61 -9.55 1.35
C GLU A 32 -1.21 -9.13 0.93
N PHE A 33 -0.23 -9.33 1.81
CA PHE A 33 1.15 -8.96 1.57
C PHE A 33 1.96 -10.08 0.93
N GLY A 34 2.99 -9.70 0.20
CA GLY A 34 3.88 -10.65 -0.46
C GLY A 34 3.49 -10.94 -1.91
N TRP A 35 3.97 -12.08 -2.40
CA TRP A 35 3.79 -12.49 -3.78
C TRP A 35 2.49 -13.26 -3.98
N VAL A 36 1.74 -12.86 -4.99
CA VAL A 36 0.56 -13.56 -5.51
C VAL A 36 0.73 -13.73 -7.01
N THR A 37 0.34 -14.87 -7.54
CA THR A 37 0.30 -15.13 -8.99
C THR A 37 -1.14 -15.10 -9.46
N GLY A 38 -1.42 -14.29 -10.46
CA GLY A 38 -2.74 -14.22 -11.08
C GLY A 38 -3.02 -15.40 -12.00
N ASP A 39 -4.27 -15.58 -12.38
CA ASP A 39 -4.70 -16.63 -13.32
C ASP A 39 -4.08 -16.48 -14.72
N ASP A 40 -3.59 -15.29 -15.04
CA ASP A 40 -2.87 -14.95 -16.27
C ASP A 40 -1.37 -15.28 -16.22
N GLY A 41 -0.90 -15.88 -15.12
CA GLY A 41 0.51 -16.20 -14.87
C GLY A 41 1.38 -14.99 -14.52
N ARG A 42 0.82 -13.79 -14.38
CA ARG A 42 1.55 -12.61 -13.93
C ARG A 42 1.70 -12.59 -12.42
N HIS A 43 2.83 -12.06 -11.96
CA HIS A 43 3.11 -11.96 -10.53
C HIS A 43 2.81 -10.56 -10.03
N HIS A 44 2.32 -10.48 -8.81
CA HIS A 44 2.01 -9.25 -8.11
C HIS A 44 2.66 -9.29 -6.73
N TYR A 45 3.28 -8.21 -6.32
CA TYR A 45 3.88 -8.11 -5.00
C TYR A 45 3.30 -6.94 -4.23
N THR A 46 2.68 -7.22 -3.09
CA THR A 46 2.19 -6.18 -2.18
C THR A 46 3.24 -5.93 -1.10
N THR A 47 3.78 -4.72 -1.08
CA THR A 47 4.74 -4.30 -0.05
C THR A 47 4.03 -3.56 1.08
N PHE A 48 4.45 -3.81 2.31
CA PHE A 48 3.98 -3.05 3.47
C PHE A 48 4.66 -1.68 3.50
N ILE A 49 3.87 -0.61 3.45
CA ILE A 49 4.34 0.78 3.59
C ILE A 49 3.75 1.35 4.87
N GLU A 50 4.59 1.59 5.85
CA GLU A 50 4.15 2.11 7.13
C GLU A 50 3.53 3.51 6.99
N ASN A 51 2.28 3.64 7.40
CA ASN A 51 1.50 4.88 7.31
C ASN A 51 1.46 5.51 5.91
N GLY A 52 1.67 4.73 4.86
CA GLY A 52 1.68 5.21 3.48
C GLY A 52 2.86 6.10 3.12
N ARG A 53 3.89 6.17 3.95
CA ARG A 53 5.02 7.06 3.75
C ARG A 53 6.19 6.34 3.10
N VAL A 54 6.50 6.73 1.87
CA VAL A 54 7.68 6.27 1.12
C VAL A 54 8.79 7.30 1.27
N GLN A 55 9.77 6.98 2.10
CA GLN A 55 10.94 7.84 2.33
C GLN A 55 12.20 6.99 2.52
N ASP A 56 13.36 7.64 2.41
CA ASP A 56 14.63 7.03 2.76
C ASP A 56 14.97 7.40 4.19
N GLU A 57 15.30 6.39 4.98
CA GLU A 57 15.74 6.46 6.36
C GLU A 57 17.12 5.79 6.49
N PRO A 58 17.89 6.02 7.56
CA PRO A 58 19.23 5.45 7.70
C PRO A 58 19.30 3.93 7.51
N GLU A 59 18.24 3.22 7.86
CA GLU A 59 18.18 1.75 7.77
C GLU A 59 17.28 1.21 6.66
N LYS A 60 16.48 2.06 6.03
CA LYS A 60 15.44 1.68 5.06
C LYS A 60 15.41 2.68 3.91
N ASN A 61 15.83 2.29 2.73
CA ASN A 61 15.84 3.15 1.56
C ASN A 61 14.66 2.85 0.62
N PHE A 62 13.44 2.97 1.13
CA PHE A 62 12.22 2.59 0.42
C PHE A 62 11.94 3.43 -0.82
N LYS A 63 12.17 4.75 -0.74
CA LYS A 63 12.01 5.65 -1.89
C LYS A 63 13.00 5.32 -3.00
N THR A 64 14.27 5.15 -2.65
CA THR A 64 15.31 4.75 -3.60
C THR A 64 15.03 3.36 -4.16
N GLY A 65 14.64 2.39 -3.34
CA GLY A 65 14.32 1.04 -3.77
C GLY A 65 13.15 1.00 -4.78
N LEU A 66 12.05 1.68 -4.49
CA LEU A 66 10.94 1.77 -5.43
C LEU A 66 11.31 2.48 -6.73
N ARG A 67 12.19 3.47 -6.66
CA ARG A 67 12.72 4.15 -7.86
C ARG A 67 13.57 3.21 -8.71
N GLU A 68 14.44 2.39 -8.11
CA GLU A 68 15.25 1.41 -8.85
C GLU A 68 14.36 0.31 -9.46
N ILE A 69 13.37 -0.16 -8.71
CA ILE A 69 12.37 -1.09 -9.24
C ILE A 69 11.63 -0.48 -10.44
N ALA A 70 11.22 0.79 -10.34
CA ALA A 70 10.51 1.47 -11.42
C ALA A 70 11.34 1.62 -12.73
N LYS A 71 12.66 1.58 -12.66
CA LYS A 71 13.53 1.62 -13.86
C LYS A 71 13.50 0.31 -14.66
N VAL A 72 13.30 -0.81 -13.99
CA VAL A 72 13.35 -2.15 -14.60
C VAL A 72 11.96 -2.75 -14.79
N HIS A 73 11.00 -2.35 -13.98
CA HIS A 73 9.63 -2.84 -14.02
C HIS A 73 8.87 -2.28 -15.22
N LYS A 74 8.23 -3.15 -15.99
CA LYS A 74 7.44 -2.80 -17.17
C LYS A 74 5.92 -2.92 -16.97
N GLY A 75 5.49 -3.31 -15.78
CA GLY A 75 4.08 -3.40 -15.40
C GLY A 75 3.61 -2.14 -14.69
N ASP A 76 2.65 -2.30 -13.79
CA ASP A 76 1.98 -1.21 -13.11
C ASP A 76 2.31 -1.13 -11.63
N PHE A 77 2.24 0.07 -11.07
CA PHE A 77 2.16 0.28 -9.63
C PHE A 77 0.73 0.62 -9.25
N LYS A 78 0.18 -0.09 -8.28
CA LYS A 78 -1.17 0.15 -7.76
C LYS A 78 -1.10 0.54 -6.29
N LEU A 79 -1.97 1.44 -5.88
CA LEU A 79 -2.11 1.82 -4.47
C LEU A 79 -3.31 1.09 -3.88
N THR A 80 -3.15 0.58 -2.66
CA THR A 80 -4.26 -0.03 -1.94
C THR A 80 -5.04 1.00 -1.14
N ALA A 81 -6.25 0.65 -0.72
CA ALA A 81 -7.05 1.48 0.18
C ALA A 81 -6.37 1.69 1.55
N ASN A 82 -5.47 0.78 1.95
CA ASN A 82 -4.72 0.80 3.20
C ASN A 82 -3.34 1.46 3.07
N GLN A 83 -3.12 2.25 2.00
CA GLN A 83 -1.89 3.04 1.79
C GLN A 83 -0.64 2.21 1.46
N HIS A 84 -0.80 1.00 0.97
CA HIS A 84 0.29 0.14 0.52
C HIS A 84 0.47 0.20 -0.99
N ILE A 85 1.55 -0.40 -1.49
CA ILE A 85 1.88 -0.41 -2.92
C ILE A 85 1.91 -1.85 -3.41
N ILE A 86 1.26 -2.09 -4.55
CA ILE A 86 1.35 -3.33 -5.29
C ILE A 86 2.21 -3.09 -6.53
N ILE A 87 3.30 -3.85 -6.67
CA ILE A 87 4.07 -3.97 -7.90
C ILE A 87 3.38 -5.06 -8.71
N SER A 88 2.70 -4.67 -9.77
CA SER A 88 1.72 -5.53 -10.45
C SER A 88 2.17 -5.84 -11.89
N ASN A 89 1.73 -6.98 -12.42
CA ASN A 89 2.05 -7.43 -13.78
C ASN A 89 3.54 -7.73 -14.02
N VAL A 90 4.23 -8.27 -13.00
CA VAL A 90 5.61 -8.73 -13.12
C VAL A 90 5.65 -10.01 -13.95
N SER A 91 6.46 -10.03 -15.00
CA SER A 91 6.69 -11.23 -15.81
C SER A 91 7.72 -12.16 -15.16
N ASP A 92 7.71 -13.45 -15.57
CA ASP A 92 8.71 -14.44 -15.10
C ASP A 92 10.15 -13.97 -15.34
N GLU A 93 10.39 -13.26 -16.45
CA GLU A 93 11.71 -12.73 -16.80
C GLU A 93 12.18 -11.65 -15.83
N GLN A 94 11.26 -10.82 -15.33
CA GLN A 94 11.56 -9.72 -14.42
C GLN A 94 11.58 -10.16 -12.94
N LEU A 95 10.94 -11.29 -12.64
CA LEU A 95 10.73 -11.75 -11.27
C LEU A 95 12.03 -11.87 -10.45
N PRO A 96 13.15 -12.45 -10.98
CA PRO A 96 14.39 -12.55 -10.22
C PRO A 96 14.97 -11.18 -9.86
N GLU A 97 14.94 -10.24 -10.79
CA GLU A 97 15.51 -8.92 -10.59
C GLU A 97 14.66 -8.09 -9.60
N ILE A 98 13.35 -8.15 -9.73
CA ILE A 98 12.45 -7.47 -8.77
C ILE A 98 12.63 -8.05 -7.36
N LYS A 99 12.74 -9.37 -7.21
CA LYS A 99 13.03 -10.01 -5.92
C LYS A 99 14.36 -9.55 -5.33
N ARG A 100 15.40 -9.45 -6.16
CA ARG A 100 16.71 -8.96 -5.73
C ARG A 100 16.63 -7.53 -5.20
N LEU A 101 15.97 -6.63 -5.93
CA LEU A 101 15.80 -5.24 -5.53
C LEU A 101 14.95 -5.11 -4.25
N LEU A 102 13.86 -5.87 -4.14
CA LEU A 102 13.05 -5.88 -2.93
C LEU A 102 13.88 -6.26 -1.69
N ALA A 103 14.70 -7.30 -1.80
CA ALA A 103 15.59 -7.75 -0.72
C ALA A 103 16.70 -6.71 -0.41
N GLU A 104 17.32 -6.15 -1.43
CA GLU A 104 18.39 -5.16 -1.30
C GLU A 104 17.93 -3.92 -0.51
N TYR A 105 16.71 -3.44 -0.83
CA TYR A 105 16.13 -2.25 -0.19
C TYR A 105 15.21 -2.56 1.00
N LYS A 106 15.18 -3.82 1.46
CA LYS A 106 14.35 -4.27 2.60
C LYS A 106 12.84 -4.02 2.43
N LEU A 107 12.38 -3.97 1.19
CA LEU A 107 10.97 -3.85 0.85
C LEU A 107 10.20 -5.17 0.96
N ASP A 108 10.91 -6.29 1.11
CA ASP A 108 10.38 -7.64 1.25
C ASP A 108 10.16 -8.08 2.70
N ASN A 109 10.36 -7.19 3.66
CA ASN A 109 10.13 -7.51 5.06
C ASN A 109 8.63 -7.62 5.36
N LEU A 110 8.15 -8.85 5.47
CA LEU A 110 6.77 -9.20 5.82
C LEU A 110 6.64 -9.72 7.25
N ASN A 111 7.71 -9.72 8.02
CA ASN A 111 7.71 -10.20 9.41
C ASN A 111 7.16 -9.14 10.37
N HIS A 112 5.89 -8.82 10.18
CA HIS A 112 5.16 -7.88 11.02
C HIS A 112 4.09 -8.60 11.85
N SER A 113 3.88 -8.16 13.07
CA SER A 113 2.75 -8.64 13.88
C SER A 113 1.42 -8.18 13.25
N GLY A 114 0.35 -8.93 13.49
CA GLY A 114 -0.99 -8.53 13.02
C GLY A 114 -1.40 -7.15 13.52
N LEU A 115 -0.99 -6.77 14.74
CA LEU A 115 -1.22 -5.44 15.28
C LEU A 115 -0.52 -4.37 14.44
N ARG A 116 0.73 -4.61 14.00
CA ARG A 116 1.45 -3.65 13.15
C ARG A 116 0.81 -3.51 11.77
N LEU A 117 0.39 -4.62 11.18
CA LEU A 117 -0.27 -4.61 9.87
C LEU A 117 -1.62 -3.88 9.88
N SER A 118 -2.36 -3.96 10.98
CA SER A 118 -3.66 -3.31 11.15
C SER A 118 -3.59 -1.93 11.81
N SER A 119 -2.39 -1.46 12.20
CA SER A 119 -2.21 -0.14 12.79
C SER A 119 -2.20 0.94 11.73
N SER A 120 -2.91 2.03 12.00
CA SER A 120 -2.86 3.24 11.19
C SER A 120 -2.66 4.44 12.09
N ALA A 121 -1.83 5.37 11.66
CA ALA A 121 -1.58 6.61 12.38
C ALA A 121 -1.73 7.81 11.45
N CYS A 122 -2.18 8.93 12.02
CA CYS A 122 -2.17 10.20 11.29
C CYS A 122 -0.73 10.65 11.03
N VAL A 123 -0.48 11.15 9.83
CA VAL A 123 0.84 11.69 9.45
C VAL A 123 1.30 12.87 10.31
N ALA A 124 0.37 13.58 10.94
CA ALA A 124 0.58 14.67 11.88
C ALA A 124 1.60 15.76 11.40
N PHE A 125 2.08 16.58 12.33
CA PHE A 125 3.10 17.58 12.07
C PHE A 125 4.49 16.90 11.87
N PRO A 126 5.37 17.37 10.96
CA PRO A 126 5.25 18.60 10.16
C PRO A 126 4.50 18.44 8.82
N THR A 127 4.15 17.25 8.40
CA THR A 127 3.52 17.00 7.10
C THR A 127 2.10 17.57 7.02
N CYS A 128 1.31 17.44 8.10
CA CYS A 128 -0.01 18.02 8.20
C CYS A 128 0.00 19.29 9.04
N GLY A 129 -0.08 20.46 8.41
CA GLY A 129 -0.09 21.75 9.10
C GLY A 129 -1.35 22.01 9.92
N MET A 130 -2.43 21.26 9.72
CA MET A 130 -3.69 21.38 10.46
C MET A 130 -3.66 20.66 11.81
N PHE A 131 -2.79 19.70 11.99
CA PHE A 131 -2.67 18.94 13.23
C PHE A 131 -1.52 19.50 14.08
N ARG A 132 -1.85 20.34 15.05
CA ARG A 132 -0.96 20.73 16.13
C ARG A 132 -1.18 19.81 17.31
N SER A 133 -0.36 18.78 17.44
CA SER A 133 -0.26 18.06 18.72
C SER A 133 0.49 18.94 19.70
N PRO A 134 0.01 19.12 20.93
CA PRO A 134 0.79 19.78 21.99
C PRO A 134 2.04 18.99 22.40
N LEU A 135 2.19 17.78 21.87
CA LEU A 135 3.34 16.91 22.10
C LEU A 135 4.14 16.86 20.80
N ASN A 136 5.30 17.51 20.78
CA ASN A 136 6.28 17.42 19.70
C ASN A 136 6.89 16.02 19.65
N TYR A 137 6.15 15.06 19.09
CA TYR A 137 6.73 13.75 18.80
C TYR A 137 7.49 13.85 17.47
N SER A 138 8.80 13.66 17.51
CA SER A 138 9.56 13.35 16.30
C SER A 138 9.22 11.94 15.81
N GLU A 139 9.35 11.66 14.53
CA GLU A 139 9.09 10.31 13.96
C GLU A 139 9.92 9.23 14.66
N SER A 140 11.11 9.55 15.16
CA SER A 140 11.97 8.65 15.94
C SER A 140 11.39 8.28 17.31
N ASP A 141 10.56 9.15 17.91
CA ASP A 141 9.93 8.87 19.21
C ASP A 141 8.73 7.94 19.09
N ILE A 142 8.26 7.74 17.88
CA ILE A 142 7.07 6.96 17.57
C ILE A 142 7.35 5.46 17.64
N ASP A 143 8.52 5.01 17.27
CA ASP A 143 8.86 3.57 17.21
C ASP A 143 9.03 2.92 18.60
N ALA A 144 9.46 3.66 19.62
CA ALA A 144 9.78 3.07 20.91
C ALA A 144 8.65 3.12 21.95
N ARG A 145 7.69 4.04 21.84
CA ARG A 145 6.69 4.32 22.88
C ARG A 145 5.23 4.17 22.43
N ARG A 146 4.97 3.85 21.17
CA ARG A 146 3.65 3.93 20.55
C ARG A 146 2.66 2.84 20.90
N PHE A 147 3.11 1.69 21.31
CA PHE A 147 2.16 0.58 21.54
C PHE A 147 1.50 0.59 22.91
N ALA A 148 1.92 1.45 23.83
CA ALA A 148 1.31 1.50 25.17
C ALA A 148 -0.01 2.30 25.25
N GLY A 149 -0.41 2.99 24.18
CA GLY A 149 -1.55 3.92 24.20
C GLY A 149 -2.55 3.84 23.04
N ILE A 150 -2.42 2.89 22.10
CA ILE A 150 -3.38 2.78 21.01
C ILE A 150 -4.64 2.08 21.51
N ARG A 151 -5.71 2.87 21.70
CA ARG A 151 -7.05 2.29 21.81
C ARG A 151 -7.43 1.78 20.43
N THR A 152 -7.62 0.48 20.33
CA THR A 152 -8.25 -0.14 19.16
C THR A 152 -9.64 0.47 19.00
N CYS A 153 -9.85 1.22 17.93
CA CYS A 153 -11.20 1.58 17.52
C CYS A 153 -11.87 0.32 16.98
N HIS A 154 -12.50 -0.43 17.85
CA HIS A 154 -13.50 -1.42 17.49
C HIS A 154 -14.85 -0.72 17.58
N GLY A 155 -15.50 -0.52 16.47
CA GLY A 155 -16.86 -0.10 16.29
C GLY A 155 -17.38 -0.67 15.00
#